data_c0f6c6e7ff7562cb0ac1708cb96ed315
#
_entry.id   c0f6c6e7ff7562cb0ac1708cb96ed315
#
_cell.length_a   1.000
_cell.length_b   1.000
_cell.length_c   1.000
_cell.angle_alpha   90.00
_cell.angle_beta   90.00
_cell.angle_gamma   90.00
#
_symmetry.space_group_name_H-M   'P 1'
#
loop_
_entity.id
_entity.type
_entity.pdbx_description
1 polymer ?
#
loop_
_entity_poly.entity_id
_entity_poly.type
_entity_poly.pdbx_seq_one_letter_code
_entity_poly.pdbx_strand_id
1 'polypeptide(L)'
;MNIYKIMSCVCVCFCIGCTSSVRNTKLNVDLNQKVLLDSVTEYLQLDSLILVSSDKYTITNFDRIIYHERNIYILDKMQYAVFKVNTSERNFQRIINYRGSAQNEYLCITDIAMDESENIYVFDSDSRKINQYDANGQFIKTIKVVSGTSITLSNNKIAINTNQTEDSQIAVYALSGELLYQVMPYEKRSLQYTLNDMGSIVGMKNKFLYTSSFDFNIYQANESGSTQFVTLNFGDKQFDVQKLKELDYLAYQKMLMQNSDKVMSFRNLCVYNNLIFLSTDSGEQLIYDTEQNIVMPISNVEAPYNILFSSPLSVNTDGRFCIALNNSNIREGYLPWFKTNDTKLPQLQPVKENEKKDDESFWLVMGHIR
;
A
#
# COMPACT_ATOMS: atom_id res chain seq x y z
N MET A 1 -73.95 -35.93 12.89
CA MET A 1 -72.82 -36.06 13.81
C MET A 1 -71.56 -36.07 13.01
N ASN A 2 -71.02 -34.84 12.77
CA ASN A 2 -69.89 -34.64 11.88
C ASN A 2 -68.65 -34.40 12.73
N ILE A 3 -67.65 -35.27 12.54
CA ILE A 3 -66.35 -35.18 13.21
C ILE A 3 -65.40 -34.45 12.24
N TYR A 4 -65.01 -33.22 12.56
CA TYR A 4 -63.97 -32.50 11.84
C TYR A 4 -62.61 -32.98 12.33
N LYS A 5 -61.82 -33.55 11.40
CA LYS A 5 -60.40 -33.82 11.60
C LYS A 5 -59.63 -32.51 11.34
N ILE A 6 -59.03 -32.00 12.41
CA ILE A 6 -58.06 -30.92 12.35
C ILE A 6 -56.70 -31.54 11.94
N MET A 7 -56.23 -31.25 10.75
CA MET A 7 -54.89 -31.66 10.28
C MET A 7 -53.93 -30.49 10.61
N SER A 8 -53.12 -30.68 11.66
CA SER A 8 -52.09 -29.76 12.09
C SER A 8 -50.88 -29.90 11.12
N CYS A 9 -50.67 -28.92 10.30
CA CYS A 9 -49.51 -28.83 9.40
C CYS A 9 -48.34 -28.26 10.20
N VAL A 10 -47.39 -29.09 10.63
CA VAL A 10 -46.12 -28.67 11.22
C VAL A 10 -45.18 -28.26 10.11
N CYS A 11 -45.06 -26.96 9.84
CA CYS A 11 -44.02 -26.41 9.02
C CYS A 11 -42.68 -26.48 9.77
N VAL A 12 -41.85 -27.46 9.47
CA VAL A 12 -40.45 -27.49 9.89
C VAL A 12 -39.68 -26.55 8.97
N CYS A 13 -39.47 -25.33 9.42
CA CYS A 13 -38.52 -24.41 8.77
C CYS A 13 -37.09 -24.95 8.97
N PHE A 14 -36.53 -25.64 7.99
CA PHE A 14 -35.12 -25.88 7.93
C PHE A 14 -34.44 -24.51 7.64
N CYS A 15 -33.98 -23.85 8.70
CA CYS A 15 -32.96 -22.82 8.54
C CYS A 15 -31.68 -23.49 8.05
N ILE A 16 -31.53 -23.54 6.72
CA ILE A 16 -30.23 -23.81 6.12
C ILE A 16 -29.38 -22.59 6.43
N GLY A 17 -28.70 -22.63 7.57
CA GLY A 17 -27.62 -21.72 7.86
C GLY A 17 -26.55 -21.92 6.80
N CYS A 18 -26.52 -21.05 5.79
CA CYS A 18 -25.35 -20.90 4.95
C CYS A 18 -24.19 -20.42 5.84
N THR A 19 -23.51 -21.35 6.49
CA THR A 19 -22.14 -21.12 6.91
C THR A 19 -21.35 -20.97 5.63
N SER A 20 -21.12 -19.73 5.20
CA SER A 20 -20.10 -19.43 4.19
C SER A 20 -18.78 -19.91 4.79
N SER A 21 -18.40 -21.13 4.44
CA SER A 21 -17.03 -21.59 4.68
C SER A 21 -16.12 -20.58 4.00
N VAL A 22 -15.38 -19.81 4.77
CA VAL A 22 -14.30 -18.96 4.26
C VAL A 22 -13.37 -19.93 3.53
N ARG A 23 -13.48 -19.98 2.20
CA ARG A 23 -12.55 -20.75 1.38
C ARG A 23 -11.22 -20.03 1.50
N ASN A 24 -10.26 -20.64 2.17
CA ASN A 24 -8.87 -20.18 2.15
C ASN A 24 -8.37 -20.28 0.71
N THR A 25 -8.53 -19.21 -0.05
CA THR A 25 -8.09 -19.12 -1.43
C THR A 25 -6.57 -19.05 -1.44
N LYS A 26 -5.92 -19.99 -2.13
CA LYS A 26 -4.46 -19.96 -2.35
C LYS A 26 -4.21 -19.73 -3.84
N LEU A 27 -3.47 -18.68 -4.16
CA LEU A 27 -3.11 -18.29 -5.52
C LEU A 27 -1.61 -18.46 -5.73
N ASN A 28 -1.23 -19.13 -6.81
CA ASN A 28 0.16 -19.23 -7.22
C ASN A 28 0.53 -17.99 -8.03
N VAL A 29 1.65 -17.36 -7.68
CA VAL A 29 2.18 -16.17 -8.34
C VAL A 29 3.54 -16.51 -8.93
N ASP A 30 3.64 -16.52 -10.24
CA ASP A 30 4.91 -16.71 -10.94
C ASP A 30 5.56 -15.35 -11.23
N LEU A 31 6.54 -14.99 -10.42
CA LEU A 31 7.31 -13.75 -10.60
C LEU A 31 8.28 -13.79 -11.80
N ASN A 32 8.43 -14.91 -12.48
CA ASN A 32 9.20 -14.99 -13.73
C ASN A 32 8.30 -14.88 -14.97
N GLN A 33 6.97 -14.86 -14.79
CA GLN A 33 6.02 -14.71 -15.88
C GLN A 33 6.19 -13.36 -16.56
N LYS A 34 6.45 -13.37 -17.86
CA LYS A 34 6.40 -12.17 -18.69
C LYS A 34 4.95 -11.76 -18.90
N VAL A 35 4.67 -10.48 -18.68
CA VAL A 35 3.35 -9.88 -18.86
C VAL A 35 3.35 -9.03 -20.12
N LEU A 36 2.35 -9.14 -20.96
CA LEU A 36 2.17 -8.27 -22.12
C LEU A 36 1.59 -6.92 -21.66
N LEU A 37 1.99 -5.83 -22.29
CA LEU A 37 1.42 -4.50 -21.99
C LEU A 37 -0.11 -4.50 -22.16
N ASP A 38 -0.62 -5.19 -23.20
CA ASP A 38 -2.05 -5.27 -23.47
C ASP A 38 -2.83 -5.86 -22.29
N SER A 39 -2.27 -6.88 -21.60
CA SER A 39 -2.90 -7.46 -20.40
C SER A 39 -2.93 -6.47 -19.23
N VAL A 40 -1.93 -5.62 -19.07
CA VAL A 40 -1.93 -4.56 -18.04
C VAL A 40 -2.94 -3.48 -18.39
N THR A 41 -3.05 -3.12 -19.67
CA THR A 41 -3.97 -2.08 -20.13
C THR A 41 -5.45 -2.50 -20.12
N GLU A 42 -5.76 -3.76 -19.89
CA GLU A 42 -7.11 -4.21 -19.54
C GLU A 42 -7.56 -3.65 -18.19
N TYR A 43 -6.63 -3.45 -17.25
CA TYR A 43 -6.88 -2.94 -15.90
C TYR A 43 -6.54 -1.45 -15.75
N LEU A 44 -5.46 -1.01 -16.39
CA LEU A 44 -4.88 0.32 -16.18
C LEU A 44 -4.81 1.09 -17.51
N GLN A 45 -5.53 2.17 -17.61
CA GLN A 45 -5.33 3.11 -18.72
C GLN A 45 -4.29 4.16 -18.31
N LEU A 46 -3.17 4.21 -19.05
CA LEU A 46 -2.12 5.20 -18.87
C LEU A 46 -2.48 6.45 -19.66
N ASP A 47 -2.57 7.61 -19.00
CA ASP A 47 -3.04 8.86 -19.61
C ASP A 47 -1.90 9.80 -19.95
N SER A 48 -0.91 9.95 -19.07
CA SER A 48 0.18 10.91 -19.26
C SER A 48 1.44 10.54 -18.48
N LEU A 49 2.57 11.06 -18.97
CA LEU A 49 3.87 11.04 -18.31
C LEU A 49 4.28 12.50 -18.03
N ILE A 50 4.34 12.89 -16.76
CA ILE A 50 4.53 14.28 -16.33
C ILE A 50 5.88 14.41 -15.63
N LEU A 51 6.75 15.29 -16.13
CA LEU A 51 7.95 15.70 -15.40
C LEU A 51 7.57 16.76 -14.36
N VAL A 52 7.90 16.49 -13.12
CA VAL A 52 7.68 17.37 -11.97
C VAL A 52 9.03 17.82 -11.44
N SER A 53 9.17 19.09 -11.09
CA SER A 53 10.44 19.65 -10.63
C SER A 53 10.25 20.70 -9.53
N SER A 54 11.33 20.98 -8.79
CA SER A 54 11.40 22.05 -7.82
C SER A 54 12.74 22.79 -7.94
N ASP A 55 12.73 24.10 -7.79
CA ASP A 55 13.97 24.90 -7.76
C ASP A 55 14.62 24.92 -6.36
N LYS A 56 13.96 24.31 -5.38
CA LYS A 56 14.36 24.42 -3.97
C LYS A 56 14.55 23.07 -3.28
N TYR A 57 13.84 22.04 -3.73
CA TYR A 57 13.77 20.77 -3.03
C TYR A 57 14.12 19.63 -3.96
N THR A 58 14.66 18.56 -3.38
CA THR A 58 14.86 17.26 -4.00
C THR A 58 14.03 16.21 -3.27
N ILE A 59 13.61 15.14 -3.92
CA ILE A 59 13.04 13.95 -3.30
C ILE A 59 14.01 12.81 -3.52
N THR A 60 14.47 12.20 -2.44
CA THR A 60 15.47 11.12 -2.47
C THR A 60 14.79 9.76 -2.69
N ASN A 61 13.68 9.54 -1.99
CA ASN A 61 12.92 8.29 -2.03
C ASN A 61 11.41 8.54 -2.13
N PHE A 62 10.72 7.64 -2.81
CA PHE A 62 9.26 7.58 -2.84
C PHE A 62 8.78 6.49 -1.88
N ASP A 63 9.01 6.68 -0.56
CA ASP A 63 8.72 5.66 0.44
C ASP A 63 7.21 5.38 0.55
N ARG A 64 6.40 6.44 0.52
CA ARG A 64 4.93 6.33 0.50
C ARG A 64 4.37 7.41 -0.42
N ILE A 65 3.44 7.02 -1.28
CA ILE A 65 2.71 7.94 -2.15
C ILE A 65 1.23 7.85 -1.79
N ILE A 66 0.59 9.01 -1.58
CA ILE A 66 -0.86 9.10 -1.40
C ILE A 66 -1.40 10.02 -2.49
N TYR A 67 -2.24 9.49 -3.34
CA TYR A 67 -2.99 10.27 -4.32
C TYR A 67 -4.38 10.55 -3.76
N HIS A 68 -4.63 11.82 -3.46
CA HIS A 68 -5.90 12.27 -2.91
C HIS A 68 -6.47 13.37 -3.79
N GLU A 69 -7.67 13.16 -4.33
CA GLU A 69 -8.33 14.05 -5.29
C GLU A 69 -7.41 14.48 -6.45
N ARG A 70 -6.81 15.69 -6.36
CA ARG A 70 -5.90 16.26 -7.37
C ARG A 70 -4.48 16.44 -6.86
N ASN A 71 -4.25 16.18 -5.58
CA ASN A 71 -2.96 16.35 -4.93
C ASN A 71 -2.28 15.01 -4.72
N ILE A 72 -0.97 14.99 -4.88
CA ILE A 72 -0.13 13.83 -4.59
C ILE A 72 0.77 14.21 -3.43
N TYR A 73 0.82 13.35 -2.42
CA TYR A 73 1.66 13.51 -1.26
C TYR A 73 2.70 12.40 -1.24
N ILE A 74 3.96 12.79 -1.04
CA ILE A 74 5.09 11.86 -1.06
C ILE A 74 5.82 11.95 0.27
N LEU A 75 5.95 10.81 0.94
CA LEU A 75 6.84 10.65 2.08
C LEU A 75 8.23 10.29 1.59
N ASP A 76 9.21 11.07 2.01
CA ASP A 76 10.64 10.76 1.92
C ASP A 76 11.20 10.58 3.34
N LYS A 77 11.40 9.32 3.76
CA LYS A 77 11.88 8.97 5.11
C LYS A 77 13.34 9.37 5.31
N MET A 78 14.15 9.36 4.24
CA MET A 78 15.55 9.78 4.32
C MET A 78 15.67 11.26 4.72
N GLN A 79 14.73 12.08 4.27
CA GLN A 79 14.68 13.50 4.60
C GLN A 79 13.77 13.83 5.79
N TYR A 80 13.06 12.82 6.34
CA TYR A 80 12.04 13.04 7.38
C TYR A 80 11.01 14.08 6.95
N ALA A 81 10.52 13.99 5.71
CA ALA A 81 9.70 15.05 5.12
C ALA A 81 8.51 14.50 4.33
N VAL A 82 7.44 15.31 4.28
CA VAL A 82 6.32 15.10 3.37
C VAL A 82 6.30 16.22 2.34
N PHE A 83 6.20 15.84 1.08
CA PHE A 83 6.09 16.74 -0.05
C PHE A 83 4.68 16.70 -0.63
N LYS A 84 4.20 17.87 -1.04
CA LYS A 84 2.96 18.01 -1.82
C LYS A 84 3.32 18.33 -3.26
N VAL A 85 2.73 17.60 -4.19
CA VAL A 85 2.95 17.74 -5.63
C VAL A 85 1.73 18.40 -6.25
N ASN A 86 1.95 19.45 -7.02
CA ASN A 86 0.95 20.07 -7.89
C ASN A 86 1.18 19.61 -9.33
N THR A 87 0.33 18.72 -9.81
CA THR A 87 0.46 18.15 -11.16
C THR A 87 0.14 19.17 -12.26
N SER A 88 -0.70 20.16 -11.99
CA SER A 88 -1.06 21.21 -12.95
C SER A 88 0.09 22.19 -13.17
N GLU A 89 0.76 22.59 -12.10
CA GLU A 89 1.92 23.47 -12.15
C GLU A 89 3.23 22.72 -12.38
N ARG A 90 3.20 21.39 -12.31
CA ARG A 90 4.35 20.48 -12.46
C ARG A 90 5.48 20.81 -11.49
N ASN A 91 5.12 21.17 -10.27
CA ASN A 91 6.06 21.47 -9.21
C ASN A 91 5.72 20.68 -7.93
N PHE A 92 6.66 20.70 -6.99
CA PHE A 92 6.45 20.16 -5.67
C PHE A 92 7.09 21.05 -4.59
N GLN A 93 6.54 20.97 -3.40
CA GLN A 93 7.02 21.69 -2.24
C GLN A 93 7.05 20.79 -1.01
N ARG A 94 8.02 21.02 -0.13
CA ARG A 94 8.08 20.35 1.17
C ARG A 94 7.14 21.06 2.13
N ILE A 95 6.13 20.34 2.63
CA ILE A 95 5.10 20.90 3.49
C ILE A 95 5.27 20.50 4.96
N ILE A 96 5.87 19.33 5.24
CA ILE A 96 6.15 18.87 6.62
C ILE A 96 7.62 18.48 6.71
N ASN A 97 8.33 19.05 7.70
CA ASN A 97 9.69 18.71 8.08
C ASN A 97 9.97 19.24 9.50
N TYR A 98 9.34 18.62 10.48
CA TYR A 98 9.41 19.05 11.89
C TYR A 98 10.07 17.97 12.74
N ARG A 99 11.34 17.63 12.43
CA ARG A 99 12.09 16.63 13.18
C ARG A 99 12.60 17.20 14.50
N GLY A 100 12.22 16.56 15.60
CA GLY A 100 12.62 16.96 16.96
C GLY A 100 11.74 16.32 18.03
N SER A 101 11.82 16.82 19.26
CA SER A 101 11.14 16.24 20.42
C SER A 101 9.97 17.08 20.97
N ALA A 102 9.66 18.23 20.37
CA ALA A 102 8.52 19.03 20.77
C ALA A 102 7.18 18.34 20.40
N GLN A 103 6.08 18.84 20.94
CA GLN A 103 4.76 18.24 20.75
C GLN A 103 4.38 18.14 19.28
N ASN A 104 4.67 19.17 18.49
CA ASN A 104 4.39 19.25 17.06
C ASN A 104 5.49 18.62 16.18
N GLU A 105 6.51 18.03 16.78
CA GLU A 105 7.65 17.40 16.09
C GLU A 105 7.55 15.88 16.15
N TYR A 106 8.37 15.17 15.38
CA TYR A 106 8.53 13.73 15.37
C TYR A 106 10.01 13.33 15.37
N LEU A 107 10.35 12.20 15.96
CA LEU A 107 11.70 11.65 15.93
C LEU A 107 11.98 10.97 14.60
N CYS A 108 11.03 10.16 14.14
CA CYS A 108 11.05 9.54 12.81
C CYS A 108 9.63 9.54 12.21
N ILE A 109 9.54 9.34 10.90
CA ILE A 109 8.27 9.07 10.24
C ILE A 109 8.23 7.60 9.88
N THR A 110 7.33 6.87 10.53
CA THR A 110 7.11 5.45 10.21
C THR A 110 6.25 5.29 8.98
N ASP A 111 5.10 5.97 8.95
CA ASP A 111 4.15 5.97 7.83
C ASP A 111 3.31 7.25 7.84
N ILE A 112 2.57 7.50 6.77
CA ILE A 112 1.61 8.60 6.67
C ILE A 112 0.26 8.09 6.19
N ALA A 113 -0.81 8.75 6.62
CA ALA A 113 -2.15 8.56 6.10
C ALA A 113 -2.86 9.92 5.95
N MET A 114 -4.01 9.93 5.29
CA MET A 114 -4.75 11.14 5.00
C MET A 114 -6.25 10.90 5.18
N ASP A 115 -6.97 11.92 5.66
CA ASP A 115 -8.43 11.92 5.71
C ASP A 115 -9.04 12.61 4.47
N GLU A 116 -10.36 12.57 4.38
CA GLU A 116 -11.13 13.19 3.28
C GLU A 116 -10.99 14.71 3.21
N SER A 117 -10.57 15.36 4.30
CA SER A 117 -10.33 16.81 4.37
C SER A 117 -8.88 17.21 4.05
N GLU A 118 -8.09 16.29 3.50
CA GLU A 118 -6.64 16.44 3.23
C GLU A 118 -5.78 16.69 4.49
N ASN A 119 -6.28 16.38 5.69
CA ASN A 119 -5.40 16.39 6.86
C ASN A 119 -4.43 15.21 6.78
N ILE A 120 -3.17 15.50 7.09
CA ILE A 120 -2.06 14.56 7.01
C ILE A 120 -1.75 14.05 8.41
N TYR A 121 -1.76 12.73 8.56
CA TYR A 121 -1.46 12.03 9.81
C TYR A 121 -0.07 11.41 9.68
N VAL A 122 0.90 11.96 10.42
CA VAL A 122 2.28 11.50 10.46
C VAL A 122 2.45 10.58 11.65
N PHE A 123 2.72 9.32 11.39
CA PHE A 123 2.92 8.29 12.41
C PHE A 123 4.39 8.20 12.82
N ASP A 124 4.65 8.43 14.08
CA ASP A 124 5.93 8.23 14.75
C ASP A 124 5.77 7.05 15.73
N SER A 125 6.14 5.87 15.27
CA SER A 125 6.00 4.62 16.03
C SER A 125 6.89 4.59 17.28
N ASP A 126 8.11 5.14 17.18
CA ASP A 126 9.06 5.17 18.28
C ASP A 126 8.56 6.04 19.44
N SER A 127 7.93 7.17 19.11
CA SER A 127 7.29 8.08 20.08
C SER A 127 5.85 7.68 20.44
N ARG A 128 5.31 6.62 19.83
CA ARG A 128 3.93 6.15 20.02
C ARG A 128 2.89 7.23 19.85
N LYS A 129 3.02 8.01 18.78
CA LYS A 129 2.12 9.11 18.48
C LYS A 129 1.85 9.28 16.99
N ILE A 130 0.75 9.94 16.71
CA ILE A 130 0.39 10.46 15.40
C ILE A 130 0.23 11.96 15.53
N ASN A 131 0.96 12.73 14.74
CA ASN A 131 0.77 14.15 14.60
C ASN A 131 -0.14 14.42 13.40
N GLN A 132 -1.22 15.17 13.61
CA GLN A 132 -2.12 15.63 12.56
C GLN A 132 -1.71 17.03 12.12
N TYR A 133 -1.62 17.20 10.80
CA TYR A 133 -1.35 18.48 10.12
C TYR A 133 -2.44 18.76 9.11
N ASP A 134 -2.68 20.00 8.76
CA ASP A 134 -3.56 20.36 7.66
C ASP A 134 -2.89 20.15 6.28
N ALA A 135 -3.62 20.39 5.20
CA ALA A 135 -3.14 20.26 3.82
C ALA A 135 -1.95 21.16 3.46
N ASN A 136 -1.61 22.15 4.30
CA ASN A 136 -0.48 23.05 4.16
C ASN A 136 0.67 22.71 5.11
N GLY A 137 0.54 21.63 5.89
CA GLY A 137 1.54 21.18 6.85
C GLY A 137 1.52 21.95 8.18
N GLN A 138 0.43 22.67 8.50
CA GLN A 138 0.29 23.31 9.82
C GLN A 138 -0.18 22.29 10.85
N PHE A 139 0.50 22.26 11.99
CA PHE A 139 0.18 21.32 13.07
C PHE A 139 -1.21 21.60 13.66
N ILE A 140 -1.98 20.54 13.85
CA ILE A 140 -3.33 20.59 14.44
C ILE A 140 -3.30 20.01 15.86
N LYS A 141 -2.89 18.74 16.00
CA LYS A 141 -2.87 18.04 17.30
C LYS A 141 -1.99 16.79 17.25
N THR A 142 -1.72 16.26 18.44
CA THR A 142 -1.08 14.96 18.64
C THR A 142 -2.08 13.94 19.19
N ILE A 143 -2.06 12.72 18.67
CA ILE A 143 -2.83 11.57 19.11
C ILE A 143 -1.85 10.52 19.66
N LYS A 144 -2.06 10.08 20.92
CA LYS A 144 -1.27 9.00 21.50
C LYS A 144 -1.81 7.66 21.00
N VAL A 145 -0.91 6.79 20.58
CA VAL A 145 -1.25 5.49 20.00
C VAL A 145 -0.25 4.41 20.40
N VAL A 146 -0.50 3.18 20.02
CA VAL A 146 0.47 2.08 20.14
C VAL A 146 1.56 2.16 19.07
N SER A 147 2.63 1.40 19.25
CA SER A 147 3.67 1.19 18.22
C SER A 147 3.14 0.36 17.05
N GLY A 148 3.77 0.48 15.89
CA GLY A 148 3.39 -0.29 14.70
C GLY A 148 4.22 0.08 13.47
N THR A 149 3.91 -0.53 12.35
CA THR A 149 4.66 -0.35 11.09
C THR A 149 3.91 0.47 10.03
N SER A 150 2.59 0.54 10.14
CA SER A 150 1.77 1.21 9.14
C SER A 150 0.46 1.71 9.70
N ILE A 151 -0.06 2.80 9.11
CA ILE A 151 -1.36 3.37 9.45
C ILE A 151 -2.25 3.54 8.22
N THR A 152 -3.56 3.52 8.45
CA THR A 152 -4.56 3.93 7.47
C THR A 152 -5.73 4.64 8.14
N LEU A 153 -6.43 5.45 7.37
CA LEU A 153 -7.68 6.08 7.79
C LEU A 153 -8.85 5.50 6.97
N SER A 154 -9.96 5.23 7.64
CA SER A 154 -11.21 4.83 7.00
C SER A 154 -12.38 5.11 7.93
N ASN A 155 -13.47 5.69 7.41
CA ASN A 155 -14.70 5.98 8.17
C ASN A 155 -14.44 6.72 9.50
N ASN A 156 -13.62 7.76 9.48
CA ASN A 156 -13.20 8.54 10.66
C ASN A 156 -12.53 7.71 11.77
N LYS A 157 -11.91 6.60 11.41
CA LYS A 157 -11.11 5.76 12.31
C LYS A 157 -9.67 5.70 11.80
N ILE A 158 -8.73 5.65 12.74
CA ILE A 158 -7.33 5.36 12.48
C ILE A 158 -7.08 3.90 12.80
N ALA A 159 -6.59 3.13 11.86
CA ALA A 159 -6.14 1.76 12.12
C ALA A 159 -4.62 1.67 11.99
N ILE A 160 -4.00 1.01 12.96
CA ILE A 160 -2.56 0.79 13.04
C ILE A 160 -2.29 -0.71 12.88
N ASN A 161 -1.47 -1.08 11.91
CA ASN A 161 -0.89 -2.41 11.85
C ASN A 161 0.32 -2.45 12.78
N THR A 162 0.20 -3.18 13.86
CA THR A 162 1.28 -3.31 14.86
C THR A 162 2.36 -4.29 14.42
N ASN A 163 2.05 -5.10 13.39
CA ASN A 163 2.93 -6.14 12.87
C ASN A 163 3.55 -7.01 13.98
N GLN A 164 2.71 -7.38 14.95
CA GLN A 164 3.05 -8.20 16.13
C GLN A 164 4.04 -7.54 17.13
N THR A 165 4.30 -6.24 17.02
CA THR A 165 5.11 -5.51 18.03
C THR A 165 4.34 -5.28 19.33
N GLU A 166 3.04 -5.45 19.31
CA GLU A 166 2.12 -5.35 20.46
C GLU A 166 1.32 -6.65 20.60
N ASP A 167 0.51 -6.76 21.63
CA ASP A 167 -0.33 -7.96 21.87
C ASP A 167 -1.46 -8.14 20.83
N SER A 168 -1.82 -7.07 20.13
CA SER A 168 -2.80 -7.08 19.03
C SER A 168 -2.13 -6.91 17.68
N GLN A 169 -2.74 -7.44 16.62
CA GLN A 169 -2.26 -7.24 15.25
C GLN A 169 -2.71 -5.89 14.68
N ILE A 170 -3.92 -5.49 14.99
CA ILE A 170 -4.48 -4.19 14.56
C ILE A 170 -5.05 -3.48 15.78
N ALA A 171 -4.72 -2.20 15.92
CA ALA A 171 -5.32 -1.30 16.91
C ALA A 171 -6.10 -0.20 16.17
N VAL A 172 -7.37 0.01 16.55
CA VAL A 172 -8.26 0.97 15.89
C VAL A 172 -8.69 2.06 16.87
N TYR A 173 -8.47 3.30 16.46
CA TYR A 173 -8.74 4.50 17.24
C TYR A 173 -9.78 5.38 16.54
N ALA A 174 -10.56 6.12 17.35
CA ALA A 174 -11.28 7.29 16.85
C ALA A 174 -10.28 8.42 16.51
N LEU A 175 -10.70 9.39 15.69
CA LEU A 175 -9.89 10.60 15.43
C LEU A 175 -9.65 11.46 16.68
N SER A 176 -10.44 11.24 17.76
CA SER A 176 -10.22 11.84 19.08
C SER A 176 -8.99 11.29 19.81
N GLY A 177 -8.52 10.10 19.43
CA GLY A 177 -7.47 9.35 20.11
C GLY A 177 -7.98 8.28 21.07
N GLU A 178 -9.28 8.05 21.15
CA GLU A 178 -9.87 6.97 21.93
C GLU A 178 -9.60 5.63 21.23
N LEU A 179 -9.08 4.63 21.96
CA LEU A 179 -8.96 3.26 21.47
C LEU A 179 -10.36 2.65 21.40
N LEU A 180 -10.82 2.32 20.20
CA LEU A 180 -12.14 1.74 19.96
C LEU A 180 -12.13 0.22 20.13
N TYR A 181 -11.18 -0.46 19.50
CA TYR A 181 -11.01 -1.90 19.60
C TYR A 181 -9.63 -2.34 19.12
N GLN A 182 -9.27 -3.55 19.47
CA GLN A 182 -8.09 -4.24 19.02
C GLN A 182 -8.46 -5.57 18.39
N VAL A 183 -7.76 -5.96 17.34
CA VAL A 183 -7.94 -7.23 16.65
C VAL A 183 -6.73 -8.10 16.93
N MET A 184 -6.98 -9.28 17.52
CA MET A 184 -5.94 -10.26 17.77
C MET A 184 -5.46 -10.86 16.44
N PRO A 185 -4.21 -11.30 16.34
CA PRO A 185 -3.72 -11.99 15.16
C PRO A 185 -4.50 -13.28 14.92
N TYR A 186 -4.71 -13.64 13.66
CA TYR A 186 -5.33 -14.92 13.27
C TYR A 186 -4.54 -16.12 13.81
N GLU A 187 -3.21 -16.04 13.71
CA GLU A 187 -2.28 -16.95 14.36
C GLU A 187 -1.17 -16.14 15.02
N LYS A 188 -0.99 -16.34 16.34
CA LYS A 188 0.10 -15.67 17.05
C LYS A 188 1.42 -16.29 16.61
N ARG A 189 2.22 -15.54 15.86
CA ARG A 189 3.60 -15.89 15.53
C ARG A 189 4.53 -15.19 16.51
N SER A 190 5.39 -15.92 17.18
CA SER A 190 6.47 -15.33 17.96
C SER A 190 7.64 -15.04 17.02
N LEU A 191 7.59 -13.92 16.32
CA LEU A 191 8.74 -13.43 15.56
C LEU A 191 9.57 -12.52 16.45
N GLN A 192 10.85 -12.78 16.53
CA GLN A 192 11.79 -11.94 17.27
C GLN A 192 12.06 -10.63 16.51
N TYR A 193 11.95 -10.67 15.19
CA TYR A 193 12.20 -9.54 14.30
C TYR A 193 11.06 -9.39 13.29
N THR A 194 10.78 -8.14 12.93
CA THR A 194 9.80 -7.77 11.91
C THR A 194 10.47 -6.91 10.85
N LEU A 195 9.85 -6.84 9.65
CA LEU A 195 10.24 -5.91 8.61
C LEU A 195 9.48 -4.59 8.77
N ASN A 196 10.04 -3.52 8.24
CA ASN A 196 9.36 -2.23 8.18
C ASN A 196 8.43 -2.20 6.97
N ASP A 197 7.23 -2.75 7.14
CA ASP A 197 6.24 -2.94 6.08
C ASP A 197 5.26 -1.75 6.01
N MET A 198 5.75 -0.64 5.48
CA MET A 198 4.97 0.57 5.28
C MET A 198 3.84 0.33 4.28
N GLY A 199 2.65 0.90 4.55
CA GLY A 199 1.47 0.67 3.73
C GLY A 199 0.96 -0.77 3.77
N SER A 200 1.25 -1.53 4.83
CA SER A 200 0.79 -2.91 5.02
C SER A 200 -0.65 -3.02 5.52
N ILE A 201 -1.36 -1.90 5.64
CA ILE A 201 -2.79 -1.85 5.98
C ILE A 201 -3.51 -0.84 5.09
N VAL A 202 -4.71 -1.17 4.65
CA VAL A 202 -5.59 -0.28 3.88
C VAL A 202 -7.01 -0.37 4.37
N GLY A 203 -7.68 0.78 4.46
CA GLY A 203 -9.09 0.87 4.84
C GLY A 203 -10.02 0.53 3.67
N MET A 204 -11.09 -0.19 3.97
CA MET A 204 -12.25 -0.42 3.12
C MET A 204 -13.52 0.00 3.88
N LYS A 205 -14.65 0.13 3.18
CA LYS A 205 -15.91 0.66 3.75
C LYS A 205 -16.26 0.17 5.17
N ASN A 206 -16.09 -1.13 5.46
CA ASN A 206 -16.47 -1.72 6.76
C ASN A 206 -15.38 -2.65 7.33
N LYS A 207 -14.20 -2.66 6.78
CA LYS A 207 -13.11 -3.54 7.16
C LYS A 207 -11.76 -2.93 6.78
N PHE A 208 -10.70 -3.54 7.27
CA PHE A 208 -9.34 -3.27 6.86
C PHE A 208 -8.76 -4.52 6.20
N LEU A 209 -7.98 -4.35 5.14
CA LEU A 209 -7.07 -5.38 4.67
C LEU A 209 -5.69 -5.10 5.21
N TYR A 210 -4.98 -6.15 5.62
CA TYR A 210 -3.63 -6.01 6.14
C TYR A 210 -2.77 -7.22 5.84
N THR A 211 -1.47 -7.02 5.94
CA THR A 211 -0.44 -8.06 5.80
C THR A 211 0.52 -8.00 6.97
N SER A 212 1.32 -9.03 7.15
CA SER A 212 2.36 -9.11 8.19
C SER A 212 3.68 -9.55 7.59
N SER A 213 4.79 -9.14 8.21
CA SER A 213 6.12 -9.60 7.84
C SER A 213 6.22 -11.13 7.87
N PHE A 214 6.91 -11.68 6.89
CA PHE A 214 7.14 -13.13 6.76
C PHE A 214 5.84 -13.95 6.71
N ASP A 215 4.76 -13.30 6.25
CA ASP A 215 3.46 -13.91 6.04
C ASP A 215 2.98 -13.61 4.63
N PHE A 216 2.55 -14.64 3.93
CA PHE A 216 2.12 -14.55 2.54
C PHE A 216 0.60 -14.49 2.42
N ASN A 217 -0.07 -14.17 3.53
CA ASN A 217 -1.51 -13.97 3.58
C ASN A 217 -1.86 -12.48 3.54
N ILE A 218 -2.93 -12.17 2.84
CA ILE A 218 -3.67 -10.93 3.06
C ILE A 218 -4.84 -11.29 3.98
N TYR A 219 -5.00 -10.53 5.04
CA TYR A 219 -6.08 -10.69 6.01
C TYR A 219 -7.10 -9.58 5.87
N GLN A 220 -8.32 -9.86 6.30
CA GLN A 220 -9.34 -8.85 6.52
C GLN A 220 -9.69 -8.79 8.00
N ALA A 221 -9.87 -7.58 8.53
CA ALA A 221 -10.20 -7.32 9.92
C ALA A 221 -11.36 -6.34 10.05
N ASN A 222 -12.17 -6.53 11.09
CA ASN A 222 -13.21 -5.62 11.56
C ASN A 222 -13.38 -5.77 13.07
N GLU A 223 -14.41 -5.16 13.65
CA GLU A 223 -14.70 -5.25 15.09
C GLU A 223 -14.96 -6.68 15.58
N SER A 224 -15.40 -7.58 14.71
CA SER A 224 -15.67 -8.98 15.05
C SER A 224 -14.43 -9.87 15.05
N GLY A 225 -13.30 -9.39 14.54
CA GLY A 225 -12.04 -10.12 14.48
C GLY A 225 -11.33 -10.06 13.14
N SER A 226 -10.41 -10.99 12.95
CA SER A 226 -9.61 -11.12 11.73
C SER A 226 -9.80 -12.50 11.10
N THR A 227 -9.82 -12.51 9.76
CA THR A 227 -9.85 -13.75 8.97
C THR A 227 -8.89 -13.64 7.80
N GLN A 228 -8.33 -14.77 7.41
CA GLN A 228 -7.53 -14.87 6.20
C GLN A 228 -8.42 -14.60 4.98
N PHE A 229 -7.96 -13.70 4.10
CA PHE A 229 -8.65 -13.34 2.87
C PHE A 229 -8.11 -14.14 1.68
N VAL A 230 -6.79 -14.14 1.49
CA VAL A 230 -6.11 -14.90 0.43
C VAL A 230 -4.67 -15.22 0.84
N THR A 231 -4.13 -16.34 0.36
CA THR A 231 -2.70 -16.68 0.42
C THR A 231 -2.08 -16.52 -0.96
N LEU A 232 -0.98 -15.78 -1.07
CA LEU A 232 -0.16 -15.68 -2.27
C LEU A 232 1.05 -16.61 -2.12
N ASN A 233 1.24 -17.52 -3.07
CA ASN A 233 2.32 -18.51 -3.06
C ASN A 233 3.29 -18.21 -4.21
N PHE A 234 4.52 -17.84 -3.88
CA PHE A 234 5.57 -17.44 -4.83
C PHE A 234 6.54 -18.58 -5.20
N GLY A 235 6.21 -19.81 -4.83
CA GLY A 235 7.05 -20.97 -5.15
C GLY A 235 8.47 -20.82 -4.59
N ASP A 236 9.46 -20.93 -5.47
CA ASP A 236 10.89 -20.81 -5.14
C ASP A 236 11.31 -19.37 -4.79
N LYS A 237 10.52 -18.38 -5.17
CA LYS A 237 10.74 -16.97 -4.78
C LYS A 237 10.21 -16.65 -3.39
N GLN A 238 9.46 -17.53 -2.76
CA GLN A 238 8.97 -17.36 -1.40
C GLN A 238 10.08 -17.61 -0.38
N PHE A 239 10.23 -16.69 0.58
CA PHE A 239 11.19 -16.88 1.67
C PHE A 239 10.76 -18.04 2.60
N ASP A 240 11.71 -18.87 2.98
CA ASP A 240 11.49 -19.94 3.96
C ASP A 240 11.53 -19.41 5.40
N VAL A 241 10.35 -19.21 5.98
CA VAL A 241 10.16 -18.65 7.33
C VAL A 241 10.85 -19.51 8.44
N GLN A 242 11.10 -20.79 8.17
CA GLN A 242 11.79 -21.65 9.16
C GLN A 242 13.24 -21.20 9.41
N LYS A 243 13.83 -20.45 8.46
CA LYS A 243 15.18 -19.87 8.61
C LYS A 243 15.25 -18.74 9.66
N LEU A 244 14.09 -18.23 10.13
CA LEU A 244 14.05 -17.17 11.15
C LEU A 244 14.22 -17.68 12.58
N LYS A 245 14.18 -18.99 12.80
CA LYS A 245 14.27 -19.56 14.14
C LYS A 245 15.66 -19.35 14.73
N GLU A 246 15.69 -18.86 15.97
CA GLU A 246 16.91 -18.79 16.80
C GLU A 246 18.06 -17.93 16.25
N LEU A 247 17.74 -16.92 15.40
CA LEU A 247 18.74 -15.99 14.90
C LEU A 247 19.02 -14.87 15.91
N ASP A 248 20.30 -14.54 16.11
CA ASP A 248 20.66 -13.25 16.68
C ASP A 248 20.50 -12.12 15.63
N TYR A 249 20.64 -10.87 16.07
CA TYR A 249 20.42 -9.72 15.19
C TYR A 249 21.36 -9.68 13.97
N LEU A 250 22.63 -10.03 14.15
CA LEU A 250 23.60 -10.01 13.04
C LEU A 250 23.33 -11.13 12.04
N ALA A 251 23.00 -12.32 12.51
CA ALA A 251 22.60 -13.45 11.67
C ALA A 251 21.30 -13.12 10.90
N TYR A 252 20.35 -12.45 11.55
CA TYR A 252 19.12 -11.97 10.92
C TYR A 252 19.41 -10.98 9.78
N GLN A 253 20.23 -9.94 10.01
CA GLN A 253 20.61 -8.98 8.97
C GLN A 253 21.31 -9.66 7.78
N LYS A 254 22.26 -10.55 8.05
CA LYS A 254 22.96 -11.32 7.02
C LYS A 254 21.99 -12.19 6.22
N MET A 255 21.05 -12.83 6.88
CA MET A 255 20.02 -13.65 6.24
C MET A 255 19.14 -12.82 5.30
N LEU A 256 18.70 -11.62 5.71
CA LEU A 256 17.94 -10.71 4.84
C LEU A 256 18.73 -10.35 3.58
N MET A 257 20.00 -9.97 3.72
CA MET A 257 20.88 -9.64 2.60
C MET A 257 21.07 -10.81 1.63
N GLN A 258 21.22 -12.02 2.13
CA GLN A 258 21.42 -13.23 1.33
C GLN A 258 20.16 -13.72 0.61
N ASN A 259 18.98 -13.25 0.99
CA ASN A 259 17.70 -13.64 0.42
C ASN A 259 16.94 -12.42 -0.13
N SER A 260 17.64 -11.36 -0.54
CA SER A 260 17.04 -10.13 -1.08
C SER A 260 16.23 -10.34 -2.37
N ASP A 261 16.43 -11.48 -3.06
CA ASP A 261 15.66 -11.90 -4.23
C ASP A 261 14.38 -12.69 -3.89
N LYS A 262 14.09 -12.88 -2.60
CA LYS A 262 12.91 -13.60 -2.11
C LYS A 262 11.87 -12.62 -1.60
N VAL A 263 10.62 -12.98 -1.76
CA VAL A 263 9.48 -12.28 -1.15
C VAL A 263 9.40 -12.66 0.32
N MET A 264 9.43 -11.67 1.20
CA MET A 264 9.33 -11.83 2.67
C MET A 264 8.11 -11.09 3.23
N SER A 265 7.62 -10.06 2.52
CA SER A 265 6.49 -9.25 2.97
C SER A 265 5.81 -8.50 1.82
N PHE A 266 4.66 -7.90 2.13
CA PHE A 266 3.92 -7.02 1.22
C PHE A 266 3.87 -5.61 1.78
N ARG A 267 3.89 -4.63 0.87
CA ARG A 267 3.88 -3.19 1.16
C ARG A 267 2.91 -2.46 0.25
N ASN A 268 2.63 -1.21 0.57
CA ASN A 268 1.90 -0.29 -0.29
C ASN A 268 0.56 -0.85 -0.80
N LEU A 269 -0.19 -1.52 0.11
CA LEU A 269 -1.53 -1.97 -0.21
C LEU A 269 -2.40 -0.78 -0.60
N CYS A 270 -3.09 -0.92 -1.72
CA CYS A 270 -4.07 0.03 -2.22
C CYS A 270 -5.23 -0.75 -2.81
N VAL A 271 -6.45 -0.28 -2.64
CA VAL A 271 -7.66 -0.98 -3.09
C VAL A 271 -8.56 -0.04 -3.86
N TYR A 272 -9.01 -0.50 -5.00
CA TYR A 272 -10.06 0.15 -5.76
C TYR A 272 -11.00 -0.91 -6.37
N ASN A 273 -12.28 -0.85 -6.03
CA ASN A 273 -13.29 -1.85 -6.42
C ASN A 273 -12.83 -3.28 -6.06
N ASN A 274 -12.72 -4.16 -7.06
CA ASN A 274 -12.27 -5.55 -6.94
C ASN A 274 -10.75 -5.72 -7.11
N LEU A 275 -9.99 -4.65 -7.29
CA LEU A 275 -8.54 -4.71 -7.50
C LEU A 275 -7.79 -4.34 -6.22
N ILE A 276 -6.80 -5.17 -5.89
CA ILE A 276 -5.82 -4.90 -4.84
C ILE A 276 -4.47 -4.73 -5.50
N PHE A 277 -3.85 -3.58 -5.27
CA PHE A 277 -2.49 -3.27 -5.68
C PHE A 277 -1.56 -3.45 -4.49
N LEU A 278 -0.43 -4.06 -4.69
CA LEU A 278 0.56 -4.28 -3.64
C LEU A 278 1.97 -4.41 -4.22
N SER A 279 2.95 -4.11 -3.39
CA SER A 279 4.36 -4.33 -3.70
C SER A 279 4.91 -5.44 -2.82
N THR A 280 5.88 -6.20 -3.31
CA THR A 280 6.69 -7.07 -2.48
C THR A 280 7.91 -6.29 -1.96
N ASP A 281 8.53 -6.76 -0.89
CA ASP A 281 9.80 -6.20 -0.40
C ASP A 281 10.97 -6.45 -1.35
N SER A 282 10.89 -7.45 -2.23
CA SER A 282 11.83 -7.69 -3.34
C SER A 282 11.64 -6.73 -4.53
N GLY A 283 10.64 -5.84 -4.47
CA GLY A 283 10.44 -4.77 -5.47
C GLY A 283 9.37 -5.04 -6.53
N GLU A 284 8.76 -6.22 -6.53
CA GLU A 284 7.72 -6.55 -7.49
C GLU A 284 6.41 -5.79 -7.22
N GLN A 285 5.76 -5.34 -8.29
CA GLN A 285 4.45 -4.68 -8.24
C GLN A 285 3.39 -5.64 -8.76
N LEU A 286 2.32 -5.84 -7.98
CA LEU A 286 1.29 -6.82 -8.27
C LEU A 286 -0.10 -6.17 -8.36
N ILE A 287 -0.93 -6.66 -9.27
CA ILE A 287 -2.39 -6.46 -9.28
C ILE A 287 -3.04 -7.79 -8.92
N TYR A 288 -3.89 -7.80 -7.91
CA TYR A 288 -4.77 -8.92 -7.60
C TYR A 288 -6.22 -8.55 -7.94
N ASP A 289 -6.78 -9.20 -8.94
CA ASP A 289 -8.21 -9.14 -9.27
C ASP A 289 -8.95 -10.17 -8.41
N THR A 290 -9.73 -9.68 -7.45
CA THR A 290 -10.46 -10.52 -6.49
C THR A 290 -11.69 -11.19 -7.09
N GLU A 291 -12.21 -10.69 -8.20
CA GLU A 291 -13.34 -11.28 -8.92
C GLU A 291 -12.90 -12.44 -9.79
N GLN A 292 -11.82 -12.25 -10.56
CA GLN A 292 -11.26 -13.30 -11.40
C GLN A 292 -10.33 -14.25 -10.64
N ASN A 293 -9.89 -13.90 -9.42
CA ASN A 293 -8.90 -14.62 -8.63
C ASN A 293 -7.55 -14.79 -9.37
N ILE A 294 -7.09 -13.71 -10.01
CA ILE A 294 -5.84 -13.68 -10.76
C ILE A 294 -4.89 -12.66 -10.12
N VAL A 295 -3.61 -13.04 -10.00
CA VAL A 295 -2.53 -12.13 -9.59
C VAL A 295 -1.58 -11.94 -10.77
N MET A 296 -1.33 -10.67 -11.12
CA MET A 296 -0.48 -10.28 -12.24
C MET A 296 0.73 -9.46 -11.73
N PRO A 297 1.98 -9.92 -11.99
CA PRO A 297 3.18 -9.14 -11.68
C PRO A 297 3.43 -8.06 -12.75
N ILE A 298 2.89 -6.86 -12.54
CA ILE A 298 2.96 -5.76 -13.54
C ILE A 298 4.35 -5.17 -13.70
N SER A 299 5.26 -5.34 -12.71
CA SER A 299 6.67 -5.00 -12.89
C SER A 299 7.38 -5.86 -13.93
N ASN A 300 6.82 -7.01 -14.31
CA ASN A 300 7.35 -7.93 -15.32
C ASN A 300 6.73 -7.73 -16.71
N VAL A 301 6.08 -6.61 -16.92
CA VAL A 301 5.61 -6.24 -18.27
C VAL A 301 6.79 -6.14 -19.22
N GLU A 302 6.56 -6.42 -20.50
CA GLU A 302 7.58 -6.40 -21.54
C GLU A 302 8.35 -5.07 -21.57
N ALA A 303 9.69 -5.15 -21.72
CA ALA A 303 10.54 -3.97 -21.80
C ALA A 303 10.22 -3.14 -23.06
N PRO A 304 10.30 -1.80 -22.98
CA PRO A 304 10.73 -1.00 -21.84
C PRO A 304 9.59 -0.56 -20.91
N TYR A 305 8.37 -1.03 -21.11
CA TYR A 305 7.21 -0.61 -20.33
C TYR A 305 7.30 -1.00 -18.86
N ASN A 306 8.11 -2.02 -18.51
CA ASN A 306 8.38 -2.42 -17.13
C ASN A 306 8.90 -1.27 -16.26
N ILE A 307 9.59 -0.29 -16.86
CA ILE A 307 10.09 0.91 -16.17
C ILE A 307 8.92 1.72 -15.60
N LEU A 308 7.79 1.81 -16.32
CA LEU A 308 6.61 2.56 -15.92
C LEU A 308 5.93 1.99 -14.67
N PHE A 309 6.21 0.73 -14.34
CA PHE A 309 5.66 0.00 -13.19
C PHE A 309 6.73 -0.43 -12.19
N SER A 310 7.88 0.25 -12.17
CA SER A 310 9.00 -0.08 -11.26
C SER A 310 8.85 0.48 -9.85
N SER A 311 7.79 1.24 -9.59
CA SER A 311 7.49 1.83 -8.28
C SER A 311 6.04 1.57 -7.88
N PRO A 312 5.71 1.71 -6.57
CA PRO A 312 4.35 1.50 -6.08
C PRO A 312 3.33 2.43 -6.74
N LEU A 313 2.17 1.85 -7.03
CA LEU A 313 1.01 2.56 -7.56
C LEU A 313 0.15 3.04 -6.39
N SER A 314 -0.30 4.29 -6.44
CA SER A 314 -1.28 4.88 -5.52
C SER A 314 -2.55 5.27 -6.28
N VAL A 315 -3.72 4.93 -5.72
CA VAL A 315 -5.04 5.16 -6.32
C VAL A 315 -5.86 6.08 -5.43
N ASN A 316 -6.55 7.06 -6.03
CA ASN A 316 -7.51 7.89 -5.33
C ASN A 316 -8.95 7.29 -5.37
N THR A 317 -9.88 7.94 -4.72
CA THR A 317 -11.30 7.52 -4.65
C THR A 317 -12.02 7.48 -6.00
N ASP A 318 -11.53 8.22 -6.98
CA ASP A 318 -12.11 8.29 -8.33
C ASP A 318 -11.52 7.25 -9.29
N GLY A 319 -10.64 6.37 -8.80
CA GLY A 319 -9.96 5.37 -9.61
C GLY A 319 -8.82 5.92 -10.46
N ARG A 320 -8.39 7.16 -10.21
CA ARG A 320 -7.17 7.69 -10.82
C ARG A 320 -5.97 7.19 -10.05
N PHE A 321 -4.91 6.84 -10.76
CA PHE A 321 -3.67 6.41 -10.14
C PHE A 321 -2.47 7.26 -10.53
N CYS A 322 -1.45 7.19 -9.69
CA CYS A 322 -0.12 7.72 -10.01
C CYS A 322 0.97 6.73 -9.60
N ILE A 323 2.09 6.78 -10.33
CA ILE A 323 3.33 6.09 -10.03
C ILE A 323 4.44 7.14 -10.14
N ALA A 324 5.28 7.30 -9.10
CA ALA A 324 6.41 8.20 -9.13
C ALA A 324 7.69 7.44 -9.51
N LEU A 325 8.44 7.98 -10.47
CA LEU A 325 9.62 7.35 -11.03
C LEU A 325 10.81 8.31 -11.02
N ASN A 326 11.97 7.77 -10.68
CA ASN A 326 13.21 8.51 -10.73
C ASN A 326 13.51 8.98 -12.15
N ASN A 327 14.10 10.18 -12.27
CA ASN A 327 14.37 10.80 -13.55
C ASN A 327 15.35 9.97 -14.39
N SER A 328 16.40 9.41 -13.79
CA SER A 328 17.38 8.56 -14.48
C SER A 328 16.72 7.35 -15.16
N ASN A 329 15.83 6.64 -14.46
CA ASN A 329 15.16 5.45 -15.01
C ASN A 329 14.36 5.77 -16.28
N ILE A 330 13.69 6.91 -16.31
CA ILE A 330 12.91 7.33 -17.48
C ILE A 330 13.81 7.84 -18.59
N ARG A 331 14.80 8.70 -18.29
CA ARG A 331 15.70 9.30 -19.29
C ARG A 331 16.59 8.27 -19.96
N GLU A 332 17.14 7.34 -19.22
CA GLU A 332 18.07 6.33 -19.73
C GLU A 332 17.36 5.11 -20.30
N GLY A 333 16.24 4.72 -19.72
CA GLY A 333 15.52 3.49 -20.07
C GLY A 333 14.37 3.70 -21.05
N TYR A 334 13.37 4.54 -20.69
CA TYR A 334 12.14 4.65 -21.46
C TYR A 334 12.20 5.65 -22.62
N LEU A 335 12.70 6.89 -22.40
CA LEU A 335 12.67 7.95 -23.42
C LEU A 335 13.47 7.64 -24.69
N PRO A 336 14.67 7.05 -24.64
CA PRO A 336 15.42 6.73 -25.86
C PRO A 336 14.65 5.75 -26.76
N TRP A 337 13.99 4.77 -26.15
CA TRP A 337 13.20 3.78 -26.87
C TRP A 337 11.91 4.39 -27.42
N PHE A 338 11.21 5.21 -26.62
CA PHE A 338 9.97 5.88 -27.02
C PHE A 338 10.13 6.72 -28.28
N LYS A 339 11.20 7.52 -28.36
CA LYS A 339 11.49 8.39 -29.53
C LYS A 339 11.62 7.62 -30.85
N THR A 340 11.92 6.33 -30.77
CA THR A 340 12.21 5.51 -31.98
C THR A 340 11.11 4.52 -32.33
N ASN A 341 10.33 4.05 -31.38
CA ASN A 341 9.54 2.83 -31.55
C ASN A 341 8.12 2.84 -31.00
N ASP A 342 7.72 3.79 -30.10
CA ASP A 342 6.47 3.62 -29.38
C ASP A 342 5.25 4.08 -30.17
N THR A 343 4.44 3.10 -30.58
CA THR A 343 3.11 3.30 -31.14
C THR A 343 1.99 2.80 -30.22
N LYS A 344 2.33 2.06 -29.15
CA LYS A 344 1.34 1.47 -28.23
C LYS A 344 0.79 2.48 -27.21
N LEU A 345 1.64 3.43 -26.77
CA LEU A 345 1.28 4.45 -25.78
C LEU A 345 1.57 5.88 -26.29
N PRO A 346 0.99 6.30 -27.41
CA PRO A 346 1.30 7.61 -28.00
C PRO A 346 0.96 8.80 -27.10
N GLN A 347 0.04 8.62 -26.14
CA GLN A 347 -0.34 9.64 -25.15
C GLN A 347 0.74 9.91 -24.10
N LEU A 348 1.69 9.01 -23.91
CA LEU A 348 2.79 9.20 -22.96
C LEU A 348 3.95 10.01 -23.56
N GLN A 349 3.68 10.87 -24.55
CA GLN A 349 4.71 11.74 -25.12
C GLN A 349 5.24 12.68 -24.04
N PRO A 350 6.55 12.65 -23.75
CA PRO A 350 7.12 13.59 -22.80
C PRO A 350 7.00 15.00 -23.35
N VAL A 351 6.49 15.91 -22.54
CA VAL A 351 6.52 17.34 -22.85
C VAL A 351 7.99 17.76 -22.93
N LYS A 352 8.37 18.53 -23.97
CA LYS A 352 9.73 18.97 -24.26
C LYS A 352 10.54 19.26 -22.99
N GLU A 353 11.65 18.55 -22.86
CA GLU A 353 12.61 18.69 -21.78
C GLU A 353 13.11 20.14 -21.69
N ASN A 354 12.77 20.85 -20.62
CA ASN A 354 13.66 21.87 -20.11
C ASN A 354 14.75 21.13 -19.34
N GLU A 355 16.01 21.43 -19.65
CA GLU A 355 17.21 20.83 -19.05
C GLU A 355 17.31 21.17 -17.55
N LYS A 356 16.46 20.58 -16.70
CA LYS A 356 16.61 20.67 -15.25
C LYS A 356 17.46 19.52 -14.74
N LYS A 357 18.25 19.78 -13.69
CA LYS A 357 19.14 18.79 -13.06
C LYS A 357 18.36 17.55 -12.61
N ASP A 358 18.96 16.40 -12.75
CA ASP A 358 18.34 15.11 -12.44
C ASP A 358 17.83 14.99 -11.00
N ASP A 359 18.51 15.61 -10.04
CA ASP A 359 18.20 15.52 -8.61
C ASP A 359 17.03 16.41 -8.17
N GLU A 360 16.58 17.35 -9.02
CA GLU A 360 15.51 18.32 -8.71
C GLU A 360 14.19 17.97 -9.42
N SER A 361 14.12 16.80 -10.03
CA SER A 361 12.96 16.38 -10.82
C SER A 361 12.73 14.88 -10.77
N PHE A 362 11.46 14.50 -10.96
CA PHE A 362 11.03 13.10 -11.11
C PHE A 362 9.82 13.02 -12.06
N TRP A 363 9.48 11.81 -12.48
CA TRP A 363 8.36 11.58 -13.38
C TRP A 363 7.16 11.01 -12.64
N LEU A 364 5.98 11.42 -13.07
CA LEU A 364 4.71 10.81 -12.68
C LEU A 364 4.07 10.15 -13.89
N VAL A 365 3.82 8.86 -13.80
CA VAL A 365 2.87 8.16 -14.66
C VAL A 365 1.50 8.37 -14.07
N MET A 366 0.60 8.95 -14.85
CA MET A 366 -0.79 9.21 -14.44
C MET A 366 -1.74 8.39 -15.29
N GLY A 367 -2.81 7.90 -14.67
CA GLY A 367 -3.80 7.13 -15.38
C GLY A 367 -5.06 6.90 -14.56
N HIS A 368 -5.91 6.00 -15.06
CA HIS A 368 -7.12 5.57 -14.34
C HIS A 368 -7.35 4.07 -14.48
N ILE A 369 -8.05 3.51 -13.51
CA ILE A 369 -8.47 2.11 -13.49
C ILE A 369 -9.70 1.97 -14.38
N ARG A 370 -9.73 0.94 -15.20
CA ARG A 370 -10.83 0.64 -16.12
C ARG A 370 -11.98 -0.10 -15.44
#